data_6437e0914586210ee8a3bf99cfe9a06c
#
_entry.id   6437e0914586210ee8a3bf99cfe9a06c
#
_cell.length_a   1.000
_cell.length_b   1.000
_cell.length_c   1.000
_cell.angle_alpha   90.00
_cell.angle_beta   90.00
_cell.angle_gamma   90.00
#
_symmetry.space_group_name_H-M   'P 1'
#
loop_
_entity.id
_entity.type
_entity.pdbx_description
1 polymer ?
#
loop_
_entity_poly.entity_id
_entity_poly.type
_entity_poly.pdbx_seq_one_letter_code
_entity_poly.pdbx_strand_id
1 'polypeptide(L)'
;MPEMVGPQPQYDVFADEFLDHARDGLYNAHYDRPACLALLGDVDGLTVLDAACGPGLYAEELVSRGARVIGLDISPRMVELAGQRVPDGDFRVHDLSAPLDWLPDRSVDLVLFALALEYLDDRPAALREFHRVLRPGGALVLSRQHPTGDWLRHGGNYFEPRVIEETWSKGWQVRYWLSPLEQTCEELRQAGFLIEQLREPRPTRRACELDPETYQRLSTQPTGFLAIRAVPRC
;
A
#
# COMPACT_ATOMS: atom_id res chain seq x y z
N MET A 1 -12.67 -24.19 3.84
CA MET A 1 -11.79 -23.18 3.21
C MET A 1 -12.28 -21.84 3.68
N PRO A 2 -11.41 -20.90 4.10
CA PRO A 2 -11.88 -19.55 4.39
C PRO A 2 -12.54 -18.98 3.13
N GLU A 3 -13.64 -18.28 3.32
CA GLU A 3 -14.34 -17.59 2.25
C GLU A 3 -13.40 -16.53 1.66
N MET A 4 -13.17 -16.57 0.35
CA MET A 4 -12.26 -15.64 -0.33
C MET A 4 -12.71 -14.21 -0.10
N VAL A 5 -11.77 -13.28 0.11
CA VAL A 5 -12.12 -11.86 0.30
C VAL A 5 -12.74 -11.31 -0.96
N GLY A 6 -12.30 -11.79 -2.10
CA GLY A 6 -12.74 -11.33 -3.42
C GLY A 6 -12.49 -9.83 -3.67
N PRO A 7 -12.19 -9.45 -4.87
CA PRO A 7 -11.95 -8.05 -5.19
C PRO A 7 -13.28 -7.28 -5.11
N GLN A 8 -13.48 -6.58 -3.99
CA GLN A 8 -14.61 -5.68 -3.83
C GLN A 8 -14.08 -4.26 -3.58
N PRO A 9 -14.62 -3.25 -4.23
CA PRO A 9 -14.22 -1.86 -4.00
C PRO A 9 -14.79 -1.36 -2.66
N GLN A 10 -14.34 -1.98 -1.55
CA GLN A 10 -14.84 -1.68 -0.19
C GLN A 10 -14.77 -0.19 0.14
N TYR A 11 -13.74 0.49 -0.38
CA TYR A 11 -13.51 1.91 -0.16
C TYR A 11 -14.37 2.83 -1.04
N ASP A 12 -15.06 2.30 -2.06
CA ASP A 12 -15.86 3.10 -2.98
C ASP A 12 -16.99 3.85 -2.27
N VAL A 13 -17.64 3.18 -1.31
CA VAL A 13 -18.79 3.74 -0.57
C VAL A 13 -18.44 4.87 0.39
N PHE A 14 -17.16 5.02 0.78
CA PHE A 14 -16.68 6.07 1.68
C PHE A 14 -15.43 6.81 1.15
N ALA A 15 -15.23 6.79 -0.16
CA ALA A 15 -14.02 7.32 -0.80
C ALA A 15 -13.76 8.81 -0.47
N ASP A 16 -14.80 9.65 -0.50
CA ASP A 16 -14.69 11.08 -0.19
C ASP A 16 -14.32 11.31 1.28
N GLU A 17 -14.97 10.59 2.19
CA GLU A 17 -14.67 10.65 3.63
C GLU A 17 -13.26 10.13 3.93
N PHE A 18 -12.84 9.07 3.21
CA PHE A 18 -11.49 8.52 3.34
C PHE A 18 -10.44 9.54 2.86
N LEU A 19 -10.69 10.22 1.74
CA LEU A 19 -9.82 11.27 1.24
C LEU A 19 -9.61 12.36 2.31
N ASP A 20 -10.68 12.87 2.90
CA ASP A 20 -10.61 13.90 3.94
C ASP A 20 -9.83 13.42 5.16
N HIS A 21 -10.03 12.15 5.55
CA HIS A 21 -9.31 11.53 6.65
C HIS A 21 -7.82 11.30 6.33
N ALA A 22 -7.49 10.76 5.16
CA ALA A 22 -6.15 10.36 4.79
C ALA A 22 -5.23 11.53 4.39
N ARG A 23 -5.82 12.69 4.05
CA ARG A 23 -5.07 13.88 3.61
C ARG A 23 -4.09 14.37 4.67
N ASP A 24 -4.54 14.54 5.92
CA ASP A 24 -3.73 14.98 7.07
C ASP A 24 -3.86 14.04 8.28
N GLY A 25 -4.44 12.84 8.08
CA GLY A 25 -4.62 11.86 9.15
C GLY A 25 -3.29 11.26 9.62
N LEU A 26 -3.19 11.02 10.93
CA LEU A 26 -1.96 10.55 11.59
C LEU A 26 -1.38 9.31 10.87
N TYR A 27 -2.19 8.30 10.62
CA TYR A 27 -1.73 7.02 10.07
C TYR A 27 -1.25 7.13 8.63
N ASN A 28 -2.00 7.81 7.76
CA ASN A 28 -1.66 7.90 6.33
C ASN A 28 -0.63 9.01 6.07
N ALA A 29 -0.89 10.25 6.53
CA ALA A 29 -0.06 11.40 6.19
C ALA A 29 1.22 11.50 7.00
N HIS A 30 1.19 11.06 8.28
CA HIS A 30 2.28 11.33 9.23
C HIS A 30 2.98 10.06 9.73
N TYR A 31 2.64 8.90 9.20
CA TYR A 31 3.25 7.64 9.59
C TYR A 31 3.60 6.77 8.37
N ASP A 32 2.65 6.36 7.53
CA ASP A 32 2.91 5.51 6.36
C ASP A 32 3.57 6.26 5.21
N ARG A 33 2.93 7.33 4.71
CA ARG A 33 3.39 8.05 3.51
C ARG A 33 4.83 8.55 3.60
N PRO A 34 5.29 9.16 4.70
CA PRO A 34 6.69 9.57 4.82
C PRO A 34 7.68 8.40 4.73
N ALA A 35 7.31 7.24 5.26
CA ALA A 35 8.16 6.05 5.23
C ALA A 35 8.28 5.47 3.83
N CYS A 36 7.17 5.32 3.11
CA CYS A 36 7.16 4.83 1.73
C CYS A 36 7.89 5.78 0.78
N LEU A 37 7.66 7.09 0.89
CA LEU A 37 8.35 8.08 0.08
C LEU A 37 9.87 8.11 0.34
N ALA A 38 10.30 7.87 1.59
CA ALA A 38 11.71 7.74 1.91
C ALA A 38 12.34 6.46 1.33
N LEU A 39 11.57 5.37 1.22
CA LEU A 39 12.02 4.13 0.60
C LEU A 39 12.05 4.20 -0.94
N LEU A 40 11.16 4.98 -1.55
CA LEU A 40 11.19 5.25 -2.99
C LEU A 40 12.45 6.02 -3.40
N GLY A 41 12.90 6.97 -2.55
CA GLY A 41 14.07 7.80 -2.81
C GLY A 41 13.77 8.94 -3.79
N ASP A 42 14.78 9.24 -4.64
CA ASP A 42 14.64 10.22 -5.71
C ASP A 42 13.78 9.63 -6.85
N VAL A 43 12.77 10.36 -7.28
CA VAL A 43 11.80 9.93 -8.29
C VAL A 43 11.76 10.86 -9.51
N ASP A 44 12.64 11.88 -9.56
CA ASP A 44 12.64 12.85 -10.64
C ASP A 44 12.86 12.16 -12.01
N GLY A 45 11.97 12.44 -12.95
CA GLY A 45 11.96 11.83 -14.28
C GLY A 45 11.57 10.35 -14.35
N LEU A 46 11.36 9.67 -13.22
CA LEU A 46 11.00 8.26 -13.18
C LEU A 46 9.51 8.02 -13.49
N THR A 47 9.19 6.82 -13.97
CA THR A 47 7.83 6.33 -14.11
C THR A 47 7.49 5.44 -12.92
N VAL A 48 6.49 5.83 -12.14
CA VAL A 48 6.03 5.13 -10.94
C VAL A 48 4.64 4.56 -11.19
N LEU A 49 4.49 3.24 -10.98
CA LEU A 49 3.18 2.60 -10.87
C LEU A 49 2.72 2.70 -9.41
N ASP A 50 1.67 3.48 -9.16
CA ASP A 50 0.98 3.57 -7.88
C ASP A 50 -0.18 2.56 -7.88
N ALA A 51 0.10 1.35 -7.42
CA ALA A 51 -0.82 0.23 -7.40
C ALA A 51 -1.69 0.30 -6.13
N ALA A 52 -3.01 0.38 -6.29
CA ALA A 52 -3.99 0.77 -5.29
C ALA A 52 -3.79 2.24 -4.85
N CYS A 53 -3.85 3.16 -5.82
CA CYS A 53 -3.49 4.57 -5.64
C CYS A 53 -4.48 5.36 -4.74
N GLY A 54 -5.64 4.78 -4.44
CA GLY A 54 -6.68 5.47 -3.70
C GLY A 54 -7.04 6.82 -4.34
N PRO A 55 -7.27 7.87 -3.54
CA PRO A 55 -7.64 9.19 -4.05
C PRO A 55 -6.44 10.04 -4.53
N GLY A 56 -5.30 9.40 -4.86
CA GLY A 56 -4.14 10.04 -5.49
C GLY A 56 -3.23 10.83 -4.55
N LEU A 57 -3.26 10.59 -3.24
CA LEU A 57 -2.45 11.35 -2.27
C LEU A 57 -0.94 11.06 -2.41
N TYR A 58 -0.55 9.84 -2.75
CA TYR A 58 0.84 9.51 -3.10
C TYR A 58 1.19 10.04 -4.49
N ALA A 59 0.29 9.90 -5.45
CA ALA A 59 0.48 10.39 -6.81
C ALA A 59 0.77 11.90 -6.86
N GLU A 60 0.05 12.71 -6.06
CA GLU A 60 0.29 14.15 -5.92
C GLU A 60 1.72 14.46 -5.45
N GLU A 61 2.18 13.77 -4.41
CA GLU A 61 3.55 13.90 -3.90
C GLU A 61 4.60 13.46 -4.93
N LEU A 62 4.37 12.36 -5.63
CA LEU A 62 5.28 11.83 -6.63
C LEU A 62 5.41 12.78 -7.82
N VAL A 63 4.29 13.28 -8.34
CA VAL A 63 4.30 14.26 -9.44
C VAL A 63 4.96 15.57 -9.02
N SER A 64 4.73 16.05 -7.79
CA SER A 64 5.39 17.25 -7.27
C SER A 64 6.93 17.11 -7.19
N ARG A 65 7.43 15.86 -7.18
CA ARG A 65 8.86 15.49 -7.18
C ARG A 65 9.39 15.12 -8.57
N GLY A 66 8.63 15.38 -9.63
CA GLY A 66 9.04 15.16 -11.02
C GLY A 66 8.76 13.76 -11.58
N ALA A 67 8.07 12.88 -10.86
CA ALA A 67 7.70 11.55 -11.37
C ALA A 67 6.56 11.62 -12.40
N ARG A 68 6.53 10.65 -13.31
CA ARG A 68 5.35 10.30 -14.10
C ARG A 68 4.61 9.18 -13.39
N VAL A 69 3.31 9.38 -13.11
CA VAL A 69 2.52 8.42 -12.33
C VAL A 69 1.49 7.71 -13.21
N ILE A 70 1.46 6.40 -13.07
CA ILE A 70 0.37 5.52 -13.52
C ILE A 70 -0.30 5.02 -12.25
N GLY A 71 -1.56 5.37 -12.02
CA GLY A 71 -2.31 5.00 -10.81
C GLY A 71 -3.39 3.97 -11.13
N LEU A 72 -3.50 2.94 -10.31
CA LEU A 72 -4.52 1.90 -10.40
C LEU A 72 -5.29 1.79 -9.10
N ASP A 73 -6.60 1.70 -9.17
CA ASP A 73 -7.43 1.34 -8.03
C ASP A 73 -8.65 0.54 -8.51
N ILE A 74 -9.17 -0.34 -7.67
CA ILE A 74 -10.40 -1.10 -7.99
C ILE A 74 -11.64 -0.23 -7.87
N SER A 75 -11.61 0.85 -7.07
CA SER A 75 -12.72 1.77 -6.85
C SER A 75 -12.77 2.83 -7.96
N PRO A 76 -13.87 2.89 -8.76
CA PRO A 76 -14.09 3.97 -9.72
C PRO A 76 -14.05 5.35 -9.06
N ARG A 77 -14.58 5.49 -7.85
CA ARG A 77 -14.59 6.78 -7.14
C ARG A 77 -13.19 7.22 -6.72
N MET A 78 -12.34 6.30 -6.26
CA MET A 78 -10.95 6.60 -5.95
C MET A 78 -10.20 7.08 -7.20
N VAL A 79 -10.36 6.40 -8.33
CA VAL A 79 -9.74 6.78 -9.61
C VAL A 79 -10.20 8.17 -10.07
N GLU A 80 -11.49 8.47 -9.93
CA GLU A 80 -12.02 9.80 -10.24
C GLU A 80 -11.36 10.89 -9.37
N LEU A 81 -11.28 10.67 -8.06
CA LEU A 81 -10.64 11.59 -7.12
C LEU A 81 -9.15 11.78 -7.42
N ALA A 82 -8.45 10.70 -7.77
CA ALA A 82 -7.04 10.75 -8.15
C ALA A 82 -6.83 11.57 -9.43
N GLY A 83 -7.67 11.38 -10.46
CA GLY A 83 -7.62 12.15 -11.71
C GLY A 83 -7.95 13.64 -11.50
N GLN A 84 -8.87 13.97 -10.60
CA GLN A 84 -9.15 15.37 -10.24
C GLN A 84 -7.97 16.03 -9.51
N ARG A 85 -7.24 15.25 -8.67
CA ARG A 85 -6.09 15.72 -7.89
C ARG A 85 -4.85 15.89 -8.74
N VAL A 86 -4.60 14.99 -9.67
CA VAL A 86 -3.41 14.94 -10.51
C VAL A 86 -3.84 14.79 -11.98
N PRO A 87 -4.29 15.88 -12.62
CA PRO A 87 -4.83 15.82 -13.99
C PRO A 87 -3.85 15.30 -15.05
N ASP A 88 -2.55 15.41 -14.80
CA ASP A 88 -1.49 14.94 -15.70
C ASP A 88 -1.10 13.48 -15.46
N GLY A 89 -1.73 12.79 -14.49
CA GLY A 89 -1.52 11.36 -14.22
C GLY A 89 -2.37 10.45 -15.11
N ASP A 90 -1.92 9.21 -15.31
CA ASP A 90 -2.70 8.17 -16.01
C ASP A 90 -3.37 7.28 -14.97
N PHE A 91 -4.65 7.51 -14.66
CA PHE A 91 -5.39 6.77 -13.65
C PHE A 91 -6.41 5.83 -14.29
N ARG A 92 -6.46 4.57 -13.82
CA ARG A 92 -7.33 3.53 -14.37
C ARG A 92 -7.99 2.71 -13.29
N VAL A 93 -9.27 2.40 -13.49
CA VAL A 93 -9.95 1.37 -12.69
C VAL A 93 -9.38 0.02 -13.07
N HIS A 94 -8.76 -0.66 -12.12
CA HIS A 94 -8.17 -1.98 -12.35
C HIS A 94 -8.19 -2.81 -11.07
N ASP A 95 -8.57 -4.07 -11.20
CA ASP A 95 -8.48 -5.07 -10.15
C ASP A 95 -7.11 -5.75 -10.22
N LEU A 96 -6.28 -5.58 -9.18
CA LEU A 96 -4.94 -6.16 -9.09
C LEU A 96 -4.93 -7.69 -8.97
N SER A 97 -6.09 -8.35 -8.86
CA SER A 97 -6.20 -9.80 -9.03
C SER A 97 -6.16 -10.22 -10.50
N ALA A 98 -6.34 -9.27 -11.42
CA ALA A 98 -6.23 -9.47 -12.86
C ALA A 98 -4.83 -9.06 -13.37
N PRO A 99 -4.32 -9.69 -14.46
CA PRO A 99 -3.04 -9.31 -15.04
C PRO A 99 -3.01 -7.87 -15.56
N LEU A 100 -1.83 -7.25 -15.56
CA LEU A 100 -1.59 -5.92 -16.12
C LEU A 100 -1.23 -6.01 -17.62
N ASP A 101 -2.04 -6.74 -18.43
CA ASP A 101 -1.72 -7.07 -19.84
C ASP A 101 -1.49 -5.85 -20.74
N TRP A 102 -2.09 -4.70 -20.38
CA TRP A 102 -1.94 -3.44 -21.10
C TRP A 102 -0.63 -2.70 -20.76
N LEU A 103 0.07 -3.10 -19.68
CA LEU A 103 1.33 -2.50 -19.25
C LEU A 103 2.49 -3.39 -19.69
N PRO A 104 3.38 -2.90 -20.59
CA PRO A 104 4.47 -3.71 -21.12
C PRO A 104 5.45 -4.18 -20.03
N ASP A 105 6.14 -5.28 -20.31
CA ASP A 105 7.27 -5.72 -19.50
C ASP A 105 8.31 -4.61 -19.38
N ARG A 106 8.91 -4.46 -18.19
CA ARG A 106 10.02 -3.53 -17.95
C ARG A 106 9.71 -2.10 -18.40
N SER A 107 8.50 -1.62 -18.10
CA SER A 107 8.00 -0.30 -18.53
C SER A 107 8.01 0.75 -17.43
N VAL A 108 8.11 0.35 -16.16
CA VAL A 108 8.12 1.26 -15.02
C VAL A 108 9.42 1.16 -14.21
N ASP A 109 9.82 2.26 -13.59
CA ASP A 109 11.06 2.32 -12.81
C ASP A 109 10.82 1.91 -11.36
N LEU A 110 9.65 2.25 -10.82
CA LEU A 110 9.25 1.94 -9.45
C LEU A 110 7.79 1.47 -9.42
N VAL A 111 7.49 0.60 -8.47
CA VAL A 111 6.11 0.27 -8.07
C VAL A 111 5.93 0.68 -6.62
N LEU A 112 4.89 1.44 -6.33
CA LEU A 112 4.39 1.71 -5.00
C LEU A 112 3.12 0.91 -4.77
N PHE A 113 3.06 0.17 -3.65
CA PHE A 113 1.90 -0.63 -3.26
C PHE A 113 1.65 -0.44 -1.76
N ALA A 114 0.96 0.65 -1.42
CA ALA A 114 0.82 1.11 -0.05
C ALA A 114 -0.50 0.67 0.59
N LEU A 115 -0.41 -0.03 1.74
CA LEU A 115 -1.55 -0.45 2.59
C LEU A 115 -2.67 -1.18 1.83
N ALA A 116 -2.30 -2.04 0.88
CA ALA A 116 -3.26 -2.73 0.04
C ALA A 116 -3.02 -4.25 -0.10
N LEU A 117 -1.86 -4.75 0.32
CA LEU A 117 -1.50 -6.17 0.19
C LEU A 117 -2.52 -7.09 0.88
N GLU A 118 -3.07 -6.68 2.01
CA GLU A 118 -4.00 -7.44 2.83
C GLU A 118 -5.36 -7.67 2.16
N TYR A 119 -5.68 -6.90 1.12
CA TYR A 119 -6.97 -7.00 0.42
C TYR A 119 -6.94 -8.00 -0.75
N LEU A 120 -5.77 -8.53 -1.09
CA LEU A 120 -5.62 -9.50 -2.18
C LEU A 120 -5.66 -10.94 -1.66
N ASP A 121 -6.42 -11.80 -2.36
CA ASP A 121 -6.45 -13.24 -2.11
C ASP A 121 -5.24 -13.95 -2.73
N ASP A 122 -4.87 -13.64 -3.97
CA ASP A 122 -3.66 -14.13 -4.64
C ASP A 122 -2.59 -13.04 -4.72
N ARG A 123 -1.97 -12.76 -3.60
CA ARG A 123 -0.88 -11.79 -3.48
C ARG A 123 0.33 -12.13 -4.36
N PRO A 124 0.78 -13.41 -4.45
CA PRO A 124 1.86 -13.79 -5.35
C PRO A 124 1.59 -13.47 -6.83
N ALA A 125 0.33 -13.55 -7.31
CA ALA A 125 0.01 -13.20 -8.70
C ALA A 125 0.25 -11.71 -8.96
N ALA A 126 -0.28 -10.82 -8.13
CA ALA A 126 -0.06 -9.38 -8.24
C ALA A 126 1.43 -9.02 -8.13
N LEU A 127 2.15 -9.62 -7.17
CA LEU A 127 3.59 -9.38 -7.00
C LEU A 127 4.40 -9.85 -8.22
N ARG A 128 4.02 -10.93 -8.90
CA ARG A 128 4.66 -11.36 -10.17
C ARG A 128 4.43 -10.35 -11.30
N GLU A 129 3.23 -9.76 -11.37
CA GLU A 129 2.96 -8.69 -12.35
C GLU A 129 3.80 -7.44 -12.04
N PHE A 130 3.93 -7.05 -10.78
CA PHE A 130 4.82 -5.95 -10.40
C PHE A 130 6.29 -6.25 -10.78
N HIS A 131 6.74 -7.49 -10.58
CA HIS A 131 8.07 -7.92 -11.01
C HIS A 131 8.24 -7.83 -12.54
N ARG A 132 7.22 -8.26 -13.32
CA ARG A 132 7.25 -8.26 -14.77
C ARG A 132 7.37 -6.84 -15.34
N VAL A 133 6.61 -5.89 -14.80
CA VAL A 133 6.57 -4.52 -15.33
C VAL A 133 7.75 -3.65 -14.90
N LEU A 134 8.48 -4.05 -13.82
CA LEU A 134 9.66 -3.33 -13.35
C LEU A 134 10.83 -3.46 -14.32
N ARG A 135 11.48 -2.33 -14.61
CA ARG A 135 12.76 -2.27 -15.32
C ARG A 135 13.88 -2.91 -14.51
N PRO A 136 14.96 -3.38 -15.16
CA PRO A 136 16.18 -3.74 -14.46
C PRO A 136 16.68 -2.56 -13.62
N GLY A 137 16.99 -2.81 -12.36
CA GLY A 137 17.37 -1.77 -11.40
C GLY A 137 16.20 -1.04 -10.74
N GLY A 138 14.96 -1.35 -11.14
CA GLY A 138 13.76 -0.84 -10.48
C GLY A 138 13.50 -1.50 -9.12
N ALA A 139 12.50 -0.98 -8.40
CA ALA A 139 12.13 -1.50 -7.09
C ALA A 139 10.63 -1.44 -6.83
N LEU A 140 10.15 -2.37 -6.01
CA LEU A 140 8.85 -2.33 -5.37
C LEU A 140 9.00 -1.74 -3.97
N VAL A 141 8.20 -0.73 -3.65
CA VAL A 141 7.98 -0.27 -2.28
C VAL A 141 6.56 -0.64 -1.90
N LEU A 142 6.41 -1.43 -0.85
CA LEU A 142 5.10 -1.76 -0.31
C LEU A 142 5.03 -1.43 1.18
N SER A 143 3.84 -1.10 1.64
CA SER A 143 3.52 -1.06 3.06
C SER A 143 2.28 -1.88 3.37
N ARG A 144 2.20 -2.30 4.63
CA ARG A 144 1.07 -3.07 5.15
C ARG A 144 0.89 -2.82 6.64
N GLN A 145 -0.25 -3.21 7.17
CA GLN A 145 -0.42 -3.28 8.62
C GLN A 145 0.64 -4.20 9.23
N HIS A 146 1.17 -3.82 10.40
CA HIS A 146 2.20 -4.61 11.05
C HIS A 146 1.60 -5.90 11.63
N PRO A 147 2.08 -7.10 11.21
CA PRO A 147 1.47 -8.36 11.63
C PRO A 147 1.39 -8.57 13.14
N THR A 148 2.38 -8.06 13.89
CA THR A 148 2.35 -8.09 15.35
C THR A 148 1.28 -7.17 15.92
N GLY A 149 1.07 -6.00 15.30
CA GLY A 149 0.00 -5.07 15.68
C GLY A 149 -1.39 -5.68 15.46
N ASP A 150 -1.58 -6.32 14.33
CA ASP A 150 -2.80 -7.06 14.01
C ASP A 150 -3.04 -8.20 15.01
N TRP A 151 -2.00 -8.98 15.30
CA TRP A 151 -2.12 -10.06 16.28
C TRP A 151 -2.46 -9.55 17.69
N LEU A 152 -1.85 -8.46 18.13
CA LEU A 152 -2.18 -7.83 19.42
C LEU A 152 -3.61 -7.33 19.48
N ARG A 153 -4.16 -6.85 18.36
CA ARG A 153 -5.53 -6.32 18.27
C ARG A 153 -6.57 -7.45 18.20
N HIS A 154 -6.32 -8.48 17.40
CA HIS A 154 -7.33 -9.49 17.05
C HIS A 154 -7.09 -10.84 17.74
N GLY A 155 -5.96 -11.04 18.39
CA GLY A 155 -5.60 -12.31 19.04
C GLY A 155 -5.51 -13.50 18.09
N GLY A 156 -5.70 -14.70 18.62
CA GLY A 156 -5.68 -15.95 17.87
C GLY A 156 -4.27 -16.46 17.57
N ASN A 157 -4.17 -17.41 16.64
CA ASN A 157 -2.90 -17.97 16.22
C ASN A 157 -2.22 -17.04 15.22
N TYR A 158 -1.06 -16.46 15.58
CA TYR A 158 -0.28 -15.57 14.72
C TYR A 158 0.15 -16.22 13.40
N PHE A 159 0.47 -17.51 13.42
CA PHE A 159 0.99 -18.25 12.27
C PHE A 159 -0.09 -18.78 11.31
N GLU A 160 -1.36 -18.60 11.66
CA GLU A 160 -2.48 -19.08 10.86
C GLU A 160 -3.15 -17.91 10.12
N PRO A 161 -2.97 -17.82 8.77
CA PRO A 161 -3.62 -16.78 7.99
C PRO A 161 -5.14 -16.90 8.07
N ARG A 162 -5.79 -15.77 8.27
CA ARG A 162 -7.26 -15.71 8.33
C ARG A 162 -7.79 -14.37 7.85
N VAL A 163 -9.01 -14.38 7.37
CA VAL A 163 -9.77 -13.17 7.05
C VAL A 163 -10.46 -12.63 8.30
N ILE A 164 -10.47 -11.33 8.45
CA ILE A 164 -11.27 -10.64 9.46
C ILE A 164 -12.20 -9.61 8.81
N GLU A 165 -13.26 -9.29 9.50
CA GLU A 165 -14.12 -8.15 9.22
C GLU A 165 -14.05 -7.20 10.41
N GLU A 166 -13.83 -5.93 10.14
CA GLU A 166 -13.64 -4.90 11.16
C GLU A 166 -14.44 -3.65 10.79
N THR A 167 -15.01 -3.00 11.80
CA THR A 167 -15.60 -1.68 11.63
C THR A 167 -14.66 -0.65 12.22
N TRP A 168 -14.11 0.22 11.38
CA TRP A 168 -13.24 1.30 11.83
C TRP A 168 -14.01 2.44 12.49
N SER A 169 -13.30 3.32 13.19
CA SER A 169 -13.85 4.36 14.05
C SER A 169 -14.89 5.28 13.37
N LYS A 170 -14.86 5.37 12.03
CA LYS A 170 -15.82 6.14 11.23
C LYS A 170 -17.05 5.33 10.78
N GLY A 171 -17.18 4.09 11.25
CA GLY A 171 -18.22 3.18 10.79
C GLY A 171 -17.90 2.47 9.48
N TRP A 172 -16.69 2.64 8.94
CA TRP A 172 -16.25 1.99 7.71
C TRP A 172 -16.03 0.50 7.93
N GLN A 173 -16.73 -0.32 7.18
CA GLN A 173 -16.56 -1.76 7.24
C GLN A 173 -15.49 -2.19 6.25
N VAL A 174 -14.50 -2.92 6.75
CA VAL A 174 -13.40 -3.43 5.96
C VAL A 174 -13.19 -4.91 6.24
N ARG A 175 -12.78 -5.63 5.20
CA ARG A 175 -12.50 -7.05 5.24
C ARG A 175 -11.14 -7.30 4.64
N TYR A 176 -10.22 -7.93 5.39
CA TYR A 176 -8.85 -8.12 4.96
C TYR A 176 -8.19 -9.32 5.62
N TRP A 177 -7.07 -9.74 5.08
CA TRP A 177 -6.28 -10.85 5.57
C TRP A 177 -5.33 -10.44 6.70
N LEU A 178 -5.34 -11.19 7.79
CA LEU A 178 -4.23 -11.26 8.74
C LEU A 178 -3.28 -12.37 8.29
N SER A 179 -2.00 -12.07 8.27
CA SER A 179 -0.98 -13.05 7.91
C SER A 179 0.35 -12.73 8.60
N PRO A 180 1.15 -13.74 8.97
CA PRO A 180 2.43 -13.52 9.63
C PRO A 180 3.43 -12.83 8.69
N LEU A 181 4.45 -12.19 9.26
CA LEU A 181 5.49 -11.51 8.49
C LEU A 181 6.23 -12.47 7.55
N GLU A 182 6.52 -13.68 8.00
CA GLU A 182 7.21 -14.69 7.19
C GLU A 182 6.47 -15.00 5.88
N GLN A 183 5.13 -14.97 5.89
CA GLN A 183 4.34 -15.18 4.68
C GLN A 183 4.56 -14.05 3.67
N THR A 184 4.59 -12.79 4.09
CA THR A 184 4.91 -11.67 3.20
C THR A 184 6.31 -11.82 2.59
N CYS A 185 7.29 -12.22 3.41
CA CYS A 185 8.65 -12.45 2.91
C CYS A 185 8.70 -13.60 1.89
N GLU A 186 7.95 -14.67 2.12
CA GLU A 186 7.90 -15.82 1.23
C GLU A 186 7.15 -15.49 -0.08
N GLU A 187 6.05 -14.74 -0.01
CA GLU A 187 5.30 -14.27 -1.19
C GLU A 187 6.18 -13.37 -2.09
N LEU A 188 6.94 -12.45 -1.51
CA LEU A 188 7.93 -11.64 -2.24
C LEU A 188 9.00 -12.52 -2.89
N ARG A 189 9.56 -13.48 -2.15
CA ARG A 189 10.57 -14.42 -2.66
C ARG A 189 10.03 -15.25 -3.84
N GLN A 190 8.81 -15.77 -3.73
CA GLN A 190 8.13 -16.54 -4.79
C GLN A 190 7.84 -15.71 -6.03
N ALA A 191 7.57 -14.43 -5.86
CA ALA A 191 7.38 -13.49 -6.96
C ALA A 191 8.69 -13.01 -7.60
N GLY A 192 9.86 -13.47 -7.10
CA GLY A 192 11.17 -13.12 -7.66
C GLY A 192 11.82 -11.89 -7.05
N PHE A 193 11.36 -11.42 -5.89
CA PHE A 193 11.94 -10.28 -5.20
C PHE A 193 12.93 -10.69 -4.10
N LEU A 194 13.89 -9.79 -3.85
CA LEU A 194 14.73 -9.77 -2.66
C LEU A 194 14.39 -8.55 -1.83
N ILE A 195 14.20 -8.70 -0.54
CA ILE A 195 14.01 -7.58 0.39
C ILE A 195 15.34 -6.85 0.54
N GLU A 196 15.41 -5.60 0.08
CA GLU A 196 16.57 -4.73 0.23
C GLU A 196 16.53 -3.96 1.55
N GLN A 197 15.35 -3.45 1.91
CA GLN A 197 15.13 -2.73 3.17
C GLN A 197 13.77 -3.11 3.77
N LEU A 198 13.76 -3.26 5.09
CA LEU A 198 12.55 -3.40 5.90
C LEU A 198 12.56 -2.29 6.94
N ARG A 199 11.45 -1.56 7.05
CA ARG A 199 11.29 -0.45 7.98
C ARG A 199 10.06 -0.68 8.86
N GLU A 200 10.24 -0.49 10.15
CA GLU A 200 9.16 -0.23 11.08
C GLU A 200 9.09 1.29 11.25
N PRO A 201 8.13 1.97 10.61
CA PRO A 201 8.09 3.43 10.58
C PRO A 201 8.02 4.06 11.99
N ARG A 202 8.40 5.31 12.06
CA ARG A 202 8.14 6.18 13.22
C ARG A 202 7.27 7.34 12.74
N PRO A 203 6.24 7.74 13.50
CA PRO A 203 5.42 8.87 13.13
C PRO A 203 6.22 10.17 13.13
N THR A 204 5.85 11.09 12.24
CA THR A 204 6.45 12.42 12.18
C THR A 204 6.10 13.25 13.43
N ARG A 205 6.83 14.36 13.67
CA ARG A 205 6.51 15.26 14.79
C ARG A 205 5.08 15.83 14.73
N ARG A 206 4.54 16.02 13.51
CA ARG A 206 3.16 16.49 13.31
C ARG A 206 2.14 15.53 13.91
N ALA A 207 2.40 14.22 13.88
CA ALA A 207 1.54 13.23 14.54
C ALA A 207 1.40 13.47 16.05
N CYS A 208 2.44 13.98 16.72
CA CYS A 208 2.38 14.32 18.14
C CYS A 208 1.41 15.47 18.45
N GLU A 209 1.25 16.40 17.50
CA GLU A 209 0.30 17.52 17.66
C GLU A 209 -1.14 17.08 17.41
N LEU A 210 -1.34 16.08 16.54
CA LEU A 210 -2.66 15.54 16.24
C LEU A 210 -3.20 14.60 17.33
N ASP A 211 -2.35 13.69 17.80
CA ASP A 211 -2.69 12.71 18.84
C ASP A 211 -1.40 12.28 19.59
N PRO A 212 -1.12 12.93 20.74
CA PRO A 212 0.09 12.63 21.53
C PRO A 212 0.14 11.20 22.06
N GLU A 213 -0.99 10.60 22.40
CA GLU A 213 -1.05 9.23 22.93
C GLU A 213 -0.70 8.22 21.86
N THR A 214 -1.36 8.30 20.69
CA THR A 214 -1.05 7.45 19.53
C THR A 214 0.37 7.68 19.05
N TYR A 215 0.87 8.91 19.01
CA TYR A 215 2.26 9.21 18.70
C TYR A 215 3.23 8.48 19.62
N GLN A 216 3.03 8.57 20.94
CA GLN A 216 3.88 7.90 21.93
C GLN A 216 3.87 6.38 21.74
N ARG A 217 2.69 5.79 21.55
CA ARG A 217 2.54 4.35 21.30
C ARG A 217 3.29 3.90 20.04
N LEU A 218 3.05 4.55 18.91
CA LEU A 218 3.69 4.20 17.63
C LEU A 218 5.18 4.52 17.58
N SER A 219 5.67 5.44 18.43
CA SER A 219 7.10 5.76 18.57
C SER A 219 7.86 4.71 19.38
N THR A 220 7.17 3.91 20.18
CA THR A 220 7.79 2.97 21.14
C THR A 220 7.45 1.51 20.89
N GLN A 221 6.41 1.23 20.07
CA GLN A 221 5.92 -0.12 19.81
C GLN A 221 5.77 -0.36 18.29
N PRO A 222 6.21 -1.51 17.75
CA PRO A 222 6.07 -1.83 16.34
C PRO A 222 4.66 -2.37 16.04
N THR A 223 3.64 -1.54 16.23
CA THR A 223 2.24 -1.97 16.19
C THR A 223 1.40 -1.27 15.11
N GLY A 224 2.01 -0.40 14.32
CA GLY A 224 1.32 0.32 13.26
C GLY A 224 1.49 -0.35 11.89
N PHE A 225 2.46 0.14 11.14
CA PHE A 225 2.73 -0.32 9.78
C PHE A 225 4.14 -0.87 9.63
N LEU A 226 4.31 -1.66 8.58
CA LEU A 226 5.57 -2.17 8.09
C LEU A 226 5.74 -1.68 6.66
N ALA A 227 6.93 -1.19 6.30
CA ALA A 227 7.25 -0.80 4.94
C ALA A 227 8.47 -1.56 4.44
N ILE A 228 8.42 -2.03 3.20
CA ILE A 228 9.44 -2.88 2.57
C ILE A 228 9.83 -2.26 1.23
N ARG A 229 11.13 -2.16 0.98
CA ARG A 229 11.69 -1.99 -0.35
C ARG A 229 12.24 -3.33 -0.81
N ALA A 230 11.77 -3.79 -1.97
CA ALA A 230 12.20 -5.05 -2.57
C ALA A 230 12.66 -4.81 -4.01
N VAL A 231 13.69 -5.56 -4.44
CA VAL A 231 14.27 -5.45 -5.77
C VAL A 231 14.12 -6.76 -6.53
N PRO A 232 13.94 -6.75 -7.86
CA PRO A 232 13.92 -7.97 -8.65
C PRO A 232 15.21 -8.76 -8.47
N ARG A 233 15.07 -10.07 -8.27
CA ARG A 233 16.20 -11.00 -8.24
C ARG A 233 16.75 -11.15 -9.67
N CYS A 234 18.05 -10.91 -9.82
CA CYS A 234 18.76 -11.15 -11.07
C CYS A 234 18.79 -12.62 -11.48
#